data_00b0e6f2a8422f82293dcca0823383b9
#
_entry.id   00b0e6f2a8422f82293dcca0823383b9
#
_cell.length_a   1.000
_cell.length_b   1.000
_cell.length_c   1.000
_cell.angle_alpha   90.00
_cell.angle_beta   90.00
_cell.angle_gamma   90.00
#
_symmetry.space_group_name_H-M   'P 1'
#
loop_
_entity.id
_entity.type
_entity.pdbx_description
1 polymer ?
#
loop_
_entity_poly.entity_id
_entity_poly.type
_entity_poly.pdbx_seq_one_letter_code
_entity_poly.pdbx_strand_id
1 'polypeptide(L)'
;MKPRSTVLILGGTSEAYELAERLVLEVGGQGFRILTSLRGSTQKPRLPRGDHRIGGFGGVDGLENFLREEEVSHVIDATHPFAEQISRNAVHACRSSQLPLIRLERPSWSLNPKTTGF
;
A
#
# COMPACT_ATOMS: atom_id res chain seq x y z
N MET A 1 -3.71 17.86 15.25
CA MET A 1 -4.95 17.70 14.56
C MET A 1 -5.06 16.36 13.92
N LYS A 2 -6.24 15.76 13.97
CA LYS A 2 -6.40 14.44 13.47
C LYS A 2 -6.45 14.43 11.96
N PRO A 3 -5.81 13.48 11.30
CA PRO A 3 -5.88 13.42 9.86
C PRO A 3 -7.30 13.08 9.40
N ARG A 4 -7.59 13.45 8.17
CA ARG A 4 -8.86 13.17 7.60
C ARG A 4 -9.10 11.71 7.48
N SER A 5 -8.14 11.00 6.96
CA SER A 5 -8.20 9.57 6.87
C SER A 5 -6.82 9.07 6.50
N THR A 6 -6.67 7.76 6.48
CA THR A 6 -5.38 7.15 6.20
C THR A 6 -5.42 6.41 4.88
N VAL A 7 -4.41 6.63 4.07
CA VAL A 7 -4.18 5.85 2.86
C VAL A 7 -3.09 4.84 3.20
N LEU A 8 -3.39 3.57 3.11
CA LEU A 8 -2.45 2.51 3.43
C LEU A 8 -1.81 2.00 2.14
N ILE A 9 -0.50 2.02 2.08
CA ILE A 9 0.24 1.47 0.96
C ILE A 9 0.90 0.20 1.43
N LEU A 10 0.61 -0.92 0.77
CA LEU A 10 1.31 -2.16 1.05
C LEU A 10 2.56 -2.12 0.20
N GLY A 11 3.70 -2.00 0.85
CA GLY A 11 4.94 -1.61 0.19
C GLY A 11 5.93 -2.72 0.01
N GLY A 12 7.16 -2.35 -0.18
CA GLY A 12 8.25 -3.29 -0.39
C GLY A 12 8.87 -3.20 -1.77
N THR A 13 8.40 -2.28 -2.60
CA THR A 13 8.95 -2.10 -3.94
C THR A 13 9.34 -0.65 -4.13
N SER A 14 10.14 -0.39 -5.14
CA SER A 14 10.51 0.99 -5.44
C SER A 14 9.31 1.80 -5.87
N GLU A 15 8.36 1.15 -6.52
CA GLU A 15 7.12 1.83 -6.92
C GLU A 15 6.35 2.29 -5.68
N ALA A 16 6.38 1.51 -4.62
CA ALA A 16 5.71 1.89 -3.39
C ALA A 16 6.34 3.13 -2.77
N TYR A 17 7.67 3.21 -2.79
CA TYR A 17 8.36 4.38 -2.26
C TYR A 17 8.04 5.62 -3.08
N GLU A 18 8.01 5.49 -4.38
CA GLU A 18 7.68 6.62 -5.24
C GLU A 18 6.25 7.07 -5.02
N LEU A 19 5.34 6.11 -4.86
CA LEU A 19 3.95 6.43 -4.63
C LEU A 19 3.78 7.16 -3.31
N ALA A 20 4.46 6.70 -2.26
CA ALA A 20 4.38 7.35 -0.96
C ALA A 20 4.83 8.80 -1.06
N GLU A 21 5.92 9.02 -1.75
CA GLU A 21 6.43 10.37 -1.89
C GLU A 21 5.45 11.26 -2.65
N ARG A 22 4.89 10.74 -3.74
CA ARG A 22 3.94 11.52 -4.52
C ARG A 22 2.68 11.82 -3.73
N LEU A 23 2.19 10.87 -2.98
CA LEU A 23 0.98 11.10 -2.23
C LEU A 23 1.20 12.08 -1.08
N VAL A 24 2.34 12.01 -0.43
CA VAL A 24 2.62 12.97 0.62
C VAL A 24 2.65 14.38 0.04
N LEU A 25 3.24 14.53 -1.13
CA LEU A 25 3.34 15.85 -1.73
C LEU A 25 1.99 16.34 -2.26
N GLU A 26 1.18 15.43 -2.77
CA GLU A 26 -0.04 15.85 -3.44
C GLU A 26 -1.26 15.91 -2.54
N VAL A 27 -1.39 15.01 -1.60
CA VAL A 27 -2.57 14.99 -0.75
C VAL A 27 -2.28 15.08 0.73
N GLY A 28 -1.02 15.00 1.12
CA GLY A 28 -0.69 15.13 2.53
C GLY A 28 -1.12 16.47 3.10
N GLY A 29 -1.05 17.51 2.30
CA GLY A 29 -1.50 18.82 2.75
C GLY A 29 -3.00 18.95 2.87
N GLN A 30 -3.74 17.96 2.38
CA GLN A 30 -5.18 17.97 2.51
C GLN A 30 -5.66 17.18 3.71
N GLY A 31 -4.74 16.76 4.56
CA GLY A 31 -5.10 16.09 5.79
C GLY A 31 -5.10 14.58 5.73
N PHE A 32 -4.66 13.99 4.63
CA PHE A 32 -4.55 12.54 4.56
C PHE A 32 -3.24 12.09 5.18
N ARG A 33 -3.33 11.02 5.94
CA ARG A 33 -2.13 10.39 6.46
C ARG A 33 -1.71 9.31 5.48
N ILE A 34 -0.46 9.33 5.06
CA ILE A 34 0.06 8.32 4.14
C ILE A 34 0.89 7.35 4.97
N LEU A 35 0.45 6.10 5.01
CA LEU A 35 1.07 5.08 5.85
C LEU A 35 1.53 3.93 4.97
N THR A 36 2.82 3.67 4.95
CA THR A 36 3.36 2.57 4.16
C THR A 36 3.69 1.41 5.08
N SER A 37 3.23 0.23 4.73
CA SER A 37 3.51 -0.98 5.48
C SER A 37 4.62 -1.74 4.79
N LEU A 38 5.69 -2.01 5.53
CA LEU A 38 6.82 -2.77 5.04
C LEU A 38 6.82 -4.12 5.73
N ARG A 39 7.05 -5.18 4.96
CA ARG A 39 6.90 -6.48 5.49
C ARG A 39 7.93 -6.92 6.46
N GLY A 40 9.12 -6.79 6.14
CA GLY A 40 10.14 -7.38 6.93
C GLY A 40 11.24 -6.45 7.24
N SER A 41 12.18 -6.95 8.00
CA SER A 41 13.32 -6.18 8.32
C SER A 41 14.24 -6.12 7.16
N THR A 42 14.87 -5.02 6.98
CA THR A 42 15.92 -4.95 6.04
C THR A 42 17.10 -4.43 6.77
N GLN A 43 18.25 -4.73 6.25
CA GLN A 43 19.43 -4.34 6.92
C GLN A 43 19.69 -2.88 6.78
N LYS A 44 19.25 -2.29 5.74
CA LYS A 44 19.42 -0.89 5.56
C LYS A 44 18.12 -0.32 5.14
N PRO A 45 17.27 -0.09 6.06
CA PRO A 45 15.94 0.32 5.70
C PRO A 45 15.93 1.71 5.13
N ARG A 46 15.41 1.82 3.97
CA ARG A 46 15.09 3.08 3.41
C ARG A 46 13.66 3.34 3.81
N LEU A 47 13.41 4.40 4.50
CA LEU A 47 12.07 4.66 4.98
C LEU A 47 11.31 5.52 3.98
N PRO A 48 10.06 5.21 3.75
CA PRO A 48 9.26 6.01 2.83
C PRO A 48 8.87 7.35 3.45
N ARG A 49 8.48 8.27 2.63
CA ARG A 49 7.94 9.52 3.14
C ARG A 49 6.61 9.26 3.78
N GLY A 50 6.27 10.06 4.75
CA GLY A 50 5.06 9.89 5.52
C GLY A 50 5.31 8.94 6.66
N ASP A 51 4.28 8.25 7.08
CA ASP A 51 4.39 7.30 8.18
C ASP A 51 4.67 5.92 7.64
N HIS A 52 5.20 5.06 8.48
CA HIS A 52 5.45 3.69 8.08
C HIS A 52 5.26 2.75 9.25
N ARG A 53 5.09 1.48 8.94
CA ARG A 53 5.12 0.42 9.93
C ARG A 53 5.85 -0.76 9.32
N ILE A 54 6.34 -1.63 10.16
CA ILE A 54 7.07 -2.81 9.73
C ILE A 54 6.44 -4.03 10.39
N GLY A 55 6.25 -5.10 9.62
CA GLY A 55 5.72 -6.34 10.15
C GLY A 55 4.46 -6.77 9.45
N GLY A 56 4.04 -7.98 9.72
CA GLY A 56 2.81 -8.49 9.15
C GLY A 56 1.59 -7.99 9.89
N PHE A 57 0.42 -8.39 9.41
CA PHE A 57 -0.83 -7.95 10.01
C PHE A 57 -1.50 -9.05 10.82
N GLY A 58 -1.11 -10.30 10.63
CA GLY A 58 -1.77 -11.40 11.31
C GLY A 58 -2.93 -11.94 10.50
N GLY A 59 -2.75 -12.04 9.19
CA GLY A 59 -3.78 -12.59 8.33
C GLY A 59 -4.87 -11.59 8.01
N VAL A 60 -5.95 -12.11 7.46
CA VAL A 60 -7.07 -11.26 7.05
C VAL A 60 -7.69 -10.55 8.24
N ASP A 61 -7.89 -11.28 9.34
CA ASP A 61 -8.53 -10.70 10.52
C ASP A 61 -7.68 -9.57 11.09
N GLY A 62 -6.39 -9.79 11.16
CA GLY A 62 -5.49 -8.76 11.66
C GLY A 62 -5.47 -7.55 10.74
N LEU A 63 -5.52 -7.78 9.45
CA LEU A 63 -5.57 -6.68 8.51
C LEU A 63 -6.88 -5.91 8.63
N GLU A 64 -7.98 -6.60 8.76
CA GLU A 64 -9.28 -5.93 8.96
C GLU A 64 -9.28 -5.06 10.20
N ASN A 65 -8.73 -5.57 11.29
CA ASN A 65 -8.65 -4.79 12.51
C ASN A 65 -7.78 -3.55 12.30
N PHE A 66 -6.69 -3.71 11.60
CA PHE A 66 -5.78 -2.60 11.32
C PHE A 66 -6.49 -1.52 10.50
N LEU A 67 -7.22 -1.94 9.48
CA LEU A 67 -7.92 -0.99 8.62
C LEU A 67 -8.92 -0.15 9.43
N ARG A 68 -9.56 -0.80 10.38
CA ARG A 68 -10.54 -0.11 11.20
C ARG A 68 -9.88 0.80 12.22
N GLU A 69 -8.88 0.29 12.89
CA GLU A 69 -8.24 1.03 13.96
C GLU A 69 -7.49 2.25 13.46
N GLU A 70 -6.92 2.13 12.28
CA GLU A 70 -6.17 3.25 11.71
C GLU A 70 -7.02 4.14 10.82
N GLU A 71 -8.29 3.87 10.75
CA GLU A 71 -9.23 4.68 9.98
C GLU A 71 -8.78 4.79 8.52
N VAL A 72 -8.42 3.65 7.96
CA VAL A 72 -7.96 3.60 6.59
C VAL A 72 -9.15 3.80 5.65
N SER A 73 -8.97 4.64 4.66
CA SER A 73 -10.02 4.90 3.68
C SER A 73 -9.70 4.31 2.32
N HIS A 74 -8.43 4.11 2.04
CA HIS A 74 -8.00 3.59 0.75
C HIS A 74 -6.81 2.68 0.97
N VAL A 75 -6.76 1.59 0.24
CA VAL A 75 -5.63 0.66 0.31
C VAL A 75 -5.03 0.55 -1.08
N ILE A 76 -3.73 0.71 -1.18
CA ILE A 76 -3.02 0.57 -2.43
C ILE A 76 -2.03 -0.57 -2.28
N ASP A 77 -2.21 -1.61 -3.08
CA ASP A 77 -1.33 -2.75 -3.04
C ASP A 77 -0.20 -2.52 -4.03
N ALA A 78 0.96 -2.14 -3.53
CA ALA A 78 2.13 -1.90 -4.34
C ALA A 78 3.22 -2.92 -4.02
N THR A 79 2.81 -4.14 -3.65
CA THR A 79 3.75 -5.18 -3.30
C THR A 79 4.32 -5.82 -4.54
N HIS A 80 5.35 -6.62 -4.31
CA HIS A 80 5.97 -7.37 -5.37
C HIS A 80 4.96 -8.34 -5.98
N PRO A 81 5.03 -8.63 -7.25
CA PRO A 81 4.07 -9.55 -7.88
C PRO A 81 4.02 -10.92 -7.24
N PHE A 82 5.09 -11.33 -6.57
CA PHE A 82 5.09 -12.63 -5.92
C PHE A 82 4.60 -12.61 -4.48
N ALA A 83 4.17 -11.48 -3.99
CA ALA A 83 3.66 -11.38 -2.63
C ALA A 83 2.16 -11.73 -2.63
N GLU A 84 1.84 -12.93 -3.04
CA GLU A 84 0.45 -13.30 -3.28
C GLU A 84 -0.38 -13.35 -2.02
N GLN A 85 0.22 -13.77 -0.92
CA GLN A 85 -0.56 -13.94 0.30
C GLN A 85 -1.09 -12.60 0.82
N ILE A 86 -0.23 -11.58 0.86
CA ILE A 86 -0.70 -10.30 1.36
C ILE A 86 -1.67 -9.66 0.38
N SER A 87 -1.47 -9.87 -0.91
CA SER A 87 -2.40 -9.32 -1.90
C SER A 87 -3.77 -9.96 -1.77
N ARG A 88 -3.80 -11.27 -1.55
CA ARG A 88 -5.05 -11.98 -1.37
C ARG A 88 -5.75 -11.55 -0.09
N ASN A 89 -4.96 -11.39 0.98
CA ASN A 89 -5.52 -10.92 2.26
C ASN A 89 -6.10 -9.53 2.10
N ALA A 90 -5.44 -8.69 1.31
CA ALA A 90 -5.93 -7.33 1.09
C ALA A 90 -7.27 -7.32 0.36
N VAL A 91 -7.43 -8.21 -0.63
CA VAL A 91 -8.69 -8.31 -1.33
C VAL A 91 -9.82 -8.67 -0.36
N HIS A 92 -9.58 -9.67 0.48
CA HIS A 92 -10.60 -10.10 1.42
C HIS A 92 -10.90 -9.03 2.47
N ALA A 93 -9.87 -8.44 3.02
CA ALA A 93 -10.07 -7.45 4.08
C ALA A 93 -10.74 -6.19 3.56
N CYS A 94 -10.38 -5.75 2.37
CA CYS A 94 -10.99 -4.56 1.82
C CYS A 94 -12.43 -4.80 1.41
N ARG A 95 -12.71 -6.01 0.91
CA ARG A 95 -14.08 -6.33 0.56
C ARG A 95 -14.96 -6.36 1.81
N SER A 96 -14.50 -6.99 2.87
CA SER A 96 -15.25 -7.03 4.10
C SER A 96 -15.44 -5.66 4.70
N SER A 97 -14.45 -4.81 4.58
CA SER A 97 -14.50 -3.48 5.18
C SER A 97 -15.09 -2.44 4.24
N GLN A 98 -15.43 -2.85 3.04
CA GLN A 98 -16.02 -1.98 2.04
C GLN A 98 -15.10 -0.81 1.69
N LEU A 99 -13.82 -1.11 1.55
CA LEU A 99 -12.83 -0.10 1.19
C LEU A 99 -12.33 -0.33 -0.22
N PRO A 100 -12.01 0.72 -0.93
CA PRO A 100 -11.41 0.57 -2.25
C PRO A 100 -10.00 0.01 -2.16
N LEU A 101 -9.69 -0.88 -3.06
CA LEU A 101 -8.36 -1.45 -3.15
C LEU A 101 -7.85 -1.20 -4.56
N ILE A 102 -6.70 -0.56 -4.65
CA ILE A 102 -6.09 -0.27 -5.93
C ILE A 102 -4.82 -1.08 -6.03
N ARG A 103 -4.64 -1.78 -7.13
CA ARG A 103 -3.42 -2.52 -7.33
C ARG A 103 -2.51 -1.72 -8.23
N LEU A 104 -1.31 -1.45 -7.75
CA LEU A 104 -0.31 -0.74 -8.53
C LEU A 104 0.61 -1.77 -9.14
N GLU A 105 0.61 -1.88 -10.45
CA GLU A 105 1.45 -2.85 -11.10
C GLU A 105 2.49 -2.18 -11.94
N ARG A 106 3.66 -2.78 -11.93
CA ARG A 106 4.74 -2.28 -12.71
C ARG A 106 4.55 -2.68 -14.14
N PRO A 107 4.73 -1.79 -15.06
CA PRO A 107 4.62 -2.14 -16.46
C PRO A 107 5.63 -3.19 -16.85
N SER A 108 5.24 -4.03 -17.79
CA SER A 108 6.08 -5.09 -18.22
C SER A 108 6.81 -4.67 -19.44
N TRP A 109 7.88 -4.00 -19.28
CA TRP A 109 8.58 -3.45 -20.36
C TRP A 109 9.04 -4.39 -21.38
N SER A 110 9.49 -5.50 -20.99
CA SER A 110 10.10 -6.40 -21.88
C SER A 110 9.17 -7.08 -22.71
N LEU A 111 7.97 -7.05 -22.47
CA LEU A 111 7.20 -7.89 -23.09
C LEU A 111 6.82 -7.63 -24.32
N ASN A 112 6.19 -7.11 -24.65
CA ASN A 112 5.84 -7.09 -25.86
C ASN A 112 5.34 -5.84 -26.25
N PRO A 113 5.81 -5.44 -27.21
CA PRO A 113 5.49 -4.24 -27.72
C PRO A 113 4.10 -4.06 -28.02
N LYS A 114 3.45 -5.10 -28.26
CA LYS A 114 2.19 -4.93 -28.58
C LYS A 114 1.32 -4.74 -27.52
N THR A 115 1.78 -5.00 -26.45
CA THR A 115 0.96 -4.87 -25.45
C THR A 115 0.71 -3.54 -25.29
N THR A 116 1.26 -3.07 -25.76
CA THR A 116 1.04 -1.97 -25.56
C THR A 116 0.24 -1.45 -26.27
N GLY A 117 -0.20 -1.78 -26.47
CA GLY A 117 -0.84 -1.28 -27.03
C GLY A 117 -1.32 -1.01 -27.37
N PHE A 118 -1.20 -1.17 -27.33
CA PHE A 118 -1.55 -0.89 -27.61
C PHE A 118 -1.74 -0.59 -27.92
#